data_89a221d0650c43cf34f3c31a9bf3ffa1
#
_entry.id   89a221d0650c43cf34f3c31a9bf3ffa1
#
_cell.length_a   1.000
_cell.length_b   1.000
_cell.length_c   1.000
_cell.angle_alpha   90.00
_cell.angle_beta   90.00
_cell.angle_gamma   90.00
#
_symmetry.space_group_name_H-M   'P 1'
#
loop_
_entity.id
_entity.type
_entity.pdbx_description
1 polymer ?
#
loop_
_entity_poly.entity_id
_entity_poly.type
_entity_poly.pdbx_seq_one_letter_code
_entity_poly.pdbx_strand_id
1 'polypeptide(L)'
;MTTRETSLLAECAAQPEDDAPRMIWADAVDGERGELVVLQCGRDGLSRAELVARNRRERALLAAHGMAWSGLERYATRVRFRRGFVDAIELPADTFIAHGRAIVEAAPLATAITVTGVHPTYTTREGMAEAVSRLERIVESPAFARIRALDLVDRIVELDYSWADSAARVLARTGALAQLTALGLPYGLGAAGVTALADGGPKRLERLWLRPSALRTDAWIQLGSHAPRLAELDLNANYIDFAVLAHFLSNVRSLVLRDLHAGTLVGLAHSDLAPSIERLAIEPSQRDRHLDPELVRQIARFPELRELELRGFAELPADAIAALGEHALANLRVLRIASWGAGAELARVVTRLAPQLELLDLRAA
;
A
#
# COMPACT_ATOMS: atom_id res chain seq x y z
N MET A 1 8.03 9.02 -29.90
CA MET A 1 8.51 7.62 -29.74
C MET A 1 8.76 7.03 -31.11
N THR A 2 9.86 6.32 -31.28
CA THR A 2 10.17 5.56 -32.48
C THR A 2 9.41 4.22 -32.52
N THR A 3 9.28 3.59 -33.68
CA THR A 3 8.67 2.25 -33.82
C THR A 3 9.35 1.22 -32.90
N ARG A 4 10.69 1.32 -32.75
CA ARG A 4 11.49 0.44 -31.89
C ARG A 4 11.12 0.64 -30.40
N GLU A 5 11.01 1.88 -29.93
CA GLU A 5 10.59 2.18 -28.55
C GLU A 5 9.20 1.63 -28.24
N THR A 6 8.27 1.76 -29.19
CA THR A 6 6.91 1.22 -29.03
C THR A 6 6.91 -0.30 -28.90
N SER A 7 7.72 -1.01 -29.71
CA SER A 7 7.87 -2.47 -29.62
C SER A 7 8.44 -2.90 -28.27
N LEU A 8 9.50 -2.24 -27.82
CA LEU A 8 10.12 -2.53 -26.51
C LEU A 8 9.18 -2.26 -25.33
N LEU A 9 8.34 -1.22 -25.41
CA LEU A 9 7.30 -0.98 -24.41
C LEU A 9 6.24 -2.10 -24.38
N ALA A 10 5.87 -2.63 -25.53
CA ALA A 10 4.96 -3.77 -25.60
C ALA A 10 5.58 -5.03 -24.97
N GLU A 11 6.88 -5.26 -25.16
CA GLU A 11 7.61 -6.34 -24.49
C GLU A 11 7.67 -6.14 -22.96
N CYS A 12 7.96 -4.91 -22.49
CA CYS A 12 7.89 -4.58 -21.07
C CYS A 12 6.50 -4.83 -20.46
N ALA A 13 5.44 -4.58 -21.23
CA ALA A 13 4.07 -4.83 -20.79
C ALA A 13 3.72 -6.33 -20.74
N ALA A 14 4.25 -7.11 -21.67
CA ALA A 14 4.06 -8.55 -21.71
C ALA A 14 4.82 -9.28 -20.59
N GLN A 15 5.94 -8.71 -20.13
CA GLN A 15 6.82 -9.27 -19.11
C GLN A 15 7.03 -8.25 -17.97
N PRO A 16 6.01 -7.99 -17.14
CA PRO A 16 6.03 -6.88 -16.17
C PRO A 16 7.07 -7.05 -15.07
N GLU A 17 7.50 -8.25 -14.76
CA GLU A 17 8.51 -8.54 -13.73
C GLU A 17 9.92 -8.75 -14.28
N ASP A 18 10.09 -8.82 -15.59
CA ASP A 18 11.40 -8.96 -16.24
C ASP A 18 12.04 -7.58 -16.47
N ASP A 19 13.27 -7.41 -16.00
CA ASP A 19 14.05 -6.18 -16.19
C ASP A 19 14.75 -6.14 -17.57
N ALA A 20 14.96 -7.28 -18.25
CA ALA A 20 15.73 -7.32 -19.49
C ALA A 20 15.15 -6.45 -20.61
N PRO A 21 13.84 -6.49 -20.93
CA PRO A 21 13.26 -5.59 -21.93
C PRO A 21 13.40 -4.11 -21.57
N ARG A 22 13.35 -3.80 -20.25
CA ARG A 22 13.50 -2.44 -19.74
C ARG A 22 14.92 -1.93 -19.89
N MET A 23 15.90 -2.77 -19.63
CA MET A 23 17.32 -2.41 -19.82
C MET A 23 17.63 -2.16 -21.29
N ILE A 24 17.09 -2.98 -22.20
CA ILE A 24 17.23 -2.78 -23.66
C ILE A 24 16.55 -1.46 -24.08
N TRP A 25 15.39 -1.14 -23.49
CA TRP A 25 14.72 0.15 -23.71
C TRP A 25 15.56 1.32 -23.20
N ALA A 26 16.17 1.19 -22.04
CA ALA A 26 17.04 2.21 -21.46
C ALA A 26 18.23 2.56 -22.36
N ASP A 27 18.88 1.53 -22.93
CA ASP A 27 19.98 1.70 -23.88
C ASP A 27 19.53 2.38 -25.19
N ALA A 28 18.27 2.15 -25.60
CA ALA A 28 17.74 2.72 -26.83
C ALA A 28 17.34 4.21 -26.68
N VAL A 29 16.96 4.64 -25.46
CA VAL A 29 16.49 6.01 -25.19
C VAL A 29 17.63 6.93 -24.78
N ASP A 30 18.65 6.36 -24.12
CA ASP A 30 19.83 7.07 -23.60
C ASP A 30 19.49 8.22 -22.62
N GLY A 31 20.50 8.89 -22.10
CA GLY A 31 20.38 10.05 -21.21
C GLY A 31 19.70 9.77 -19.87
N GLU A 32 19.21 10.80 -19.23
CA GLU A 32 18.65 10.74 -17.86
C GLU A 32 17.39 9.87 -17.77
N ARG A 33 16.67 9.72 -18.86
CA ARG A 33 15.49 8.85 -18.91
C ARG A 33 15.87 7.37 -18.88
N GLY A 34 16.90 6.97 -19.62
CA GLY A 34 17.50 5.63 -19.56
C GLY A 34 18.14 5.36 -18.21
N GLU A 35 18.86 6.37 -17.65
CA GLU A 35 19.43 6.29 -16.31
C GLU A 35 18.38 5.95 -15.23
N LEU A 36 17.20 6.55 -15.29
CA LEU A 36 16.13 6.23 -14.33
C LEU A 36 15.75 4.74 -14.35
N VAL A 37 15.64 4.15 -15.54
CA VAL A 37 15.35 2.71 -15.68
C VAL A 37 16.44 1.88 -15.02
N VAL A 38 17.70 2.16 -15.33
CA VAL A 38 18.87 1.46 -14.74
C VAL A 38 18.91 1.60 -13.23
N LEU A 39 18.58 2.78 -12.68
CA LEU A 39 18.54 3.03 -11.23
C LEU A 39 17.44 2.24 -10.53
N GLN A 40 16.31 1.99 -11.19
CA GLN A 40 15.16 1.29 -10.61
C GLN A 40 15.18 -0.22 -10.87
N CYS A 41 15.85 -0.68 -11.93
CA CYS A 41 16.12 -2.07 -12.20
C CYS A 41 17.46 -2.51 -11.57
N GLY A 42 17.74 -3.82 -11.55
CA GLY A 42 19.06 -4.36 -11.19
C GLY A 42 19.54 -3.92 -9.79
N ARG A 43 18.67 -4.01 -8.79
CA ARG A 43 19.00 -3.61 -7.41
C ARG A 43 19.59 -4.74 -6.57
N ASP A 44 19.52 -5.96 -7.06
CA ASP A 44 19.99 -7.14 -6.35
C ASP A 44 21.51 -7.13 -6.21
N GLY A 45 22.00 -7.50 -5.03
CA GLY A 45 23.42 -7.60 -4.75
C GLY A 45 24.15 -6.27 -4.50
N LEU A 46 23.44 -5.13 -4.52
CA LEU A 46 24.05 -3.82 -4.23
C LEU A 46 24.33 -3.65 -2.74
N SER A 47 25.46 -3.02 -2.44
CA SER A 47 25.77 -2.57 -1.09
C SER A 47 24.81 -1.47 -0.62
N ARG A 48 24.72 -1.28 0.70
CA ARG A 48 23.90 -0.21 1.30
C ARG A 48 24.30 1.18 0.78
N ALA A 49 25.59 1.44 0.62
CA ALA A 49 26.06 2.73 0.13
C ALA A 49 25.61 2.99 -1.32
N GLU A 50 25.67 1.97 -2.17
CA GLU A 50 25.19 2.05 -3.56
C GLU A 50 23.67 2.24 -3.63
N LEU A 51 22.91 1.53 -2.80
CA LEU A 51 21.43 1.71 -2.71
C LEU A 51 21.07 3.14 -2.28
N VAL A 52 21.78 3.71 -1.29
CA VAL A 52 21.54 5.10 -0.85
C VAL A 52 21.89 6.09 -1.97
N ALA A 53 23.02 5.92 -2.65
CA ALA A 53 23.41 6.77 -3.77
C ALA A 53 22.37 6.70 -4.92
N ARG A 54 21.97 5.49 -5.30
CA ARG A 54 20.92 5.27 -6.33
C ARG A 54 19.60 5.91 -5.95
N ASN A 55 19.12 5.70 -4.74
CA ASN A 55 17.86 6.29 -4.26
C ASN A 55 17.92 7.84 -4.22
N ARG A 56 19.09 8.42 -3.93
CA ARG A 56 19.26 9.87 -3.99
C ARG A 56 19.18 10.39 -5.42
N ARG A 57 19.88 9.72 -6.37
CA ARG A 57 19.87 10.12 -7.78
C ARG A 57 18.49 9.92 -8.40
N GLU A 58 17.84 8.79 -8.14
CA GLU A 58 16.46 8.52 -8.56
C GLU A 58 15.51 9.63 -8.12
N ARG A 59 15.55 10.01 -6.83
CA ARG A 59 14.71 11.09 -6.31
C ARG A 59 14.98 12.43 -7.01
N ALA A 60 16.24 12.74 -7.29
CA ALA A 60 16.60 13.95 -7.99
C ALA A 60 16.05 13.96 -9.43
N LEU A 61 16.19 12.86 -10.16
CA LEU A 61 15.63 12.72 -11.53
C LEU A 61 14.11 12.82 -11.55
N LEU A 62 13.44 12.14 -10.66
CA LEU A 62 11.97 12.18 -10.58
C LEU A 62 11.45 13.55 -10.15
N ALA A 63 12.15 14.25 -9.26
CA ALA A 63 11.80 15.61 -8.88
C ALA A 63 11.94 16.61 -10.05
N ALA A 64 12.98 16.43 -10.87
CA ALA A 64 13.23 17.31 -12.01
C ALA A 64 12.33 17.01 -13.23
N HIS A 65 12.06 15.74 -13.50
CA HIS A 65 11.52 15.32 -14.80
C HIS A 65 10.31 14.39 -14.70
N GLY A 66 9.99 13.85 -13.52
CA GLY A 66 9.03 12.75 -13.40
C GLY A 66 7.67 13.05 -14.02
N MET A 67 7.10 14.23 -13.80
CA MET A 67 5.81 14.58 -14.37
C MET A 67 5.92 14.71 -15.91
N ALA A 68 6.94 15.40 -16.42
CA ALA A 68 7.14 15.54 -17.87
C ALA A 68 7.35 14.19 -18.56
N TRP A 69 8.12 13.30 -17.96
CA TRP A 69 8.33 11.95 -18.49
C TRP A 69 7.11 11.05 -18.43
N SER A 70 6.13 11.39 -17.62
CA SER A 70 4.87 10.63 -17.57
C SER A 70 3.96 10.90 -18.77
N GLY A 71 4.05 12.07 -19.39
CA GLY A 71 3.10 12.55 -20.39
C GLY A 71 1.69 12.80 -19.83
N LEU A 72 1.56 12.91 -18.50
CA LEU A 72 0.27 13.00 -17.80
C LEU A 72 0.04 14.35 -17.09
N GLU A 73 0.82 15.38 -17.40
CA GLU A 73 0.79 16.68 -16.72
C GLU A 73 -0.60 17.33 -16.68
N ARG A 74 -1.43 17.04 -17.69
CA ARG A 74 -2.78 17.57 -17.81
C ARG A 74 -3.83 16.75 -17.07
N TYR A 75 -3.49 15.54 -16.66
CA TYR A 75 -4.46 14.55 -16.17
C TYR A 75 -4.22 14.14 -14.73
N ALA A 76 -2.94 13.93 -14.36
CA ALA A 76 -2.57 13.37 -13.08
C ALA A 76 -2.17 14.46 -12.09
N THR A 77 -2.59 14.30 -10.83
CA THR A 77 -2.08 15.09 -9.70
C THR A 77 -0.76 14.54 -9.21
N ARG A 78 -0.54 13.23 -9.36
CA ARG A 78 0.67 12.52 -8.97
C ARG A 78 0.88 11.30 -9.82
N VAL A 79 2.15 10.97 -10.05
CA VAL A 79 2.55 9.72 -10.71
C VAL A 79 3.62 9.03 -9.87
N ARG A 80 3.61 7.71 -9.91
CA ARG A 80 4.67 6.89 -9.33
C ARG A 80 5.35 6.11 -10.43
N PHE A 81 6.69 6.07 -10.39
CA PHE A 81 7.50 5.29 -11.28
C PHE A 81 7.98 4.02 -10.60
N ARG A 82 7.95 2.92 -11.33
CA ARG A 82 8.54 1.64 -10.96
C ARG A 82 9.24 1.06 -12.17
N ARG A 83 10.48 0.60 -11.99
CA ARG A 83 11.30 0.05 -13.07
C ARG A 83 11.38 0.97 -14.30
N GLY A 84 11.48 2.28 -14.06
CA GLY A 84 11.61 3.32 -15.07
C GLY A 84 10.33 3.80 -15.73
N PHE A 85 9.17 3.21 -15.47
CA PHE A 85 7.90 3.58 -16.09
C PHE A 85 6.85 3.96 -15.05
N VAL A 86 5.84 4.73 -15.49
CA VAL A 86 4.67 5.01 -14.66
C VAL A 86 3.96 3.69 -14.35
N ASP A 87 3.82 3.35 -13.09
CA ASP A 87 3.08 2.18 -12.61
C ASP A 87 1.79 2.54 -11.90
N ALA A 88 1.73 3.75 -11.30
CA ALA A 88 0.54 4.23 -10.61
C ALA A 88 0.29 5.71 -10.90
N ILE A 89 -0.99 6.07 -10.96
CA ILE A 89 -1.47 7.40 -11.31
C ILE A 89 -2.50 7.84 -10.27
N GLU A 90 -2.33 9.03 -9.69
CA GLU A 90 -3.35 9.68 -8.86
C GLU A 90 -4.01 10.79 -9.69
N LEU A 91 -5.35 10.78 -9.75
CA LEU A 91 -6.11 11.73 -10.57
C LEU A 91 -7.55 11.89 -10.08
N PRO A 92 -8.19 13.04 -10.41
CA PRO A 92 -9.61 13.23 -10.14
C PRO A 92 -10.51 12.27 -10.94
N ALA A 93 -11.63 11.85 -10.35
CA ALA A 93 -12.63 10.98 -10.97
C ALA A 93 -13.10 11.48 -12.33
N ASP A 94 -13.47 12.76 -12.41
CA ASP A 94 -13.97 13.36 -13.64
C ASP A 94 -12.91 13.38 -14.75
N THR A 95 -11.64 13.51 -14.38
CA THR A 95 -10.53 13.43 -15.34
C THR A 95 -10.40 12.02 -15.94
N PHE A 96 -10.50 10.95 -15.10
CA PHE A 96 -10.48 9.59 -15.63
C PHE A 96 -11.69 9.28 -16.51
N ILE A 97 -12.87 9.74 -16.10
CA ILE A 97 -14.11 9.59 -16.87
C ILE A 97 -14.01 10.24 -18.26
N ALA A 98 -13.45 11.46 -18.31
CA ALA A 98 -13.35 12.22 -19.55
C ALA A 98 -12.19 11.77 -20.46
N HIS A 99 -11.07 11.32 -19.87
CA HIS A 99 -9.80 11.15 -20.58
C HIS A 99 -9.14 9.79 -20.36
N GLY A 100 -9.82 8.81 -19.76
CA GLY A 100 -9.23 7.53 -19.38
C GLY A 100 -8.47 6.83 -20.52
N ARG A 101 -9.00 6.87 -21.75
CA ARG A 101 -8.32 6.32 -22.92
C ARG A 101 -6.97 7.00 -23.17
N ALA A 102 -6.93 8.31 -23.22
CA ALA A 102 -5.69 9.07 -23.45
C ALA A 102 -4.67 8.83 -22.33
N ILE A 103 -5.15 8.69 -21.07
CA ILE A 103 -4.31 8.39 -19.90
C ILE A 103 -3.63 7.04 -20.04
N VAL A 104 -4.36 5.98 -20.38
CA VAL A 104 -3.76 4.63 -20.52
C VAL A 104 -2.92 4.48 -21.79
N GLU A 105 -3.16 5.31 -22.80
CA GLU A 105 -2.30 5.39 -23.99
C GLU A 105 -0.99 6.13 -23.67
N ALA A 106 -1.01 7.19 -22.86
CA ALA A 106 0.19 7.90 -22.43
C ALA A 106 1.06 7.10 -21.45
N ALA A 107 0.42 6.31 -20.57
CA ALA A 107 1.11 5.48 -19.59
C ALA A 107 0.73 4.00 -19.75
N PRO A 108 1.20 3.32 -20.79
CA PRO A 108 0.74 1.98 -21.16
C PRO A 108 1.12 0.87 -20.16
N LEU A 109 2.06 1.11 -19.27
CA LEU A 109 2.48 0.18 -18.22
C LEU A 109 1.81 0.45 -16.86
N ALA A 110 1.06 1.54 -16.74
CA ALA A 110 0.33 1.85 -15.54
C ALA A 110 -0.85 0.89 -15.35
N THR A 111 -0.88 0.23 -14.19
CA THR A 111 -1.95 -0.70 -13.80
C THR A 111 -2.63 -0.30 -12.50
N ALA A 112 -2.14 0.73 -11.83
CA ALA A 112 -2.68 1.22 -10.58
C ALA A 112 -3.22 2.64 -10.73
N ILE A 113 -4.41 2.89 -10.21
CA ILE A 113 -4.98 4.23 -10.12
C ILE A 113 -5.45 4.53 -8.69
N THR A 114 -5.15 5.75 -8.25
CA THR A 114 -5.77 6.36 -7.07
C THR A 114 -6.73 7.42 -7.56
N VAL A 115 -8.00 7.25 -7.26
CA VAL A 115 -9.05 8.15 -7.75
C VAL A 115 -9.53 9.04 -6.62
N THR A 116 -9.40 10.36 -6.82
CA THR A 116 -9.87 11.37 -5.87
C THR A 116 -11.19 11.99 -6.31
N GLY A 117 -11.99 12.46 -5.35
CA GLY A 117 -13.27 13.14 -5.65
C GLY A 117 -14.38 12.20 -6.15
N VAL A 118 -14.29 10.91 -5.86
CA VAL A 118 -15.39 9.95 -6.13
C VAL A 118 -16.46 10.01 -5.06
N HIS A 119 -16.07 10.37 -3.83
CA HIS A 119 -16.96 10.40 -2.68
C HIS A 119 -18.12 11.40 -2.86
N PRO A 120 -19.24 11.21 -2.14
CA PRO A 120 -20.33 12.17 -2.14
C PRO A 120 -19.86 13.51 -1.55
N THR A 121 -20.15 14.59 -2.24
CA THR A 121 -19.83 15.95 -1.76
C THR A 121 -20.64 16.31 -0.51
N TYR A 122 -21.83 15.71 -0.40
CA TYR A 122 -22.73 15.84 0.73
C TYR A 122 -23.32 14.47 1.09
N THR A 123 -23.63 14.26 2.37
CA THR A 123 -24.26 13.03 2.89
C THR A 123 -25.75 12.93 2.52
N THR A 124 -26.16 13.56 1.44
CA THR A 124 -27.52 13.49 0.92
C THR A 124 -27.71 12.28 0.01
N ARG A 125 -28.95 11.88 -0.19
CA ARG A 125 -29.31 10.78 -1.11
C ARG A 125 -28.84 11.08 -2.53
N GLU A 126 -28.97 12.30 -2.98
CA GLU A 126 -28.54 12.78 -4.30
C GLU A 126 -27.02 12.73 -4.44
N GLY A 127 -26.28 13.24 -3.45
CA GLY A 127 -24.83 13.20 -3.44
C GLY A 127 -24.28 11.76 -3.45
N MET A 128 -24.94 10.85 -2.72
CA MET A 128 -24.59 9.43 -2.73
C MET A 128 -24.85 8.80 -4.10
N ALA A 129 -26.01 9.08 -4.72
CA ALA A 129 -26.34 8.57 -6.04
C ALA A 129 -25.38 9.08 -7.11
N GLU A 130 -24.95 10.35 -7.03
CA GLU A 130 -23.93 10.92 -7.91
C GLU A 130 -22.57 10.23 -7.74
N ALA A 131 -22.10 10.01 -6.52
CA ALA A 131 -20.87 9.31 -6.23
C ALA A 131 -20.88 7.87 -6.76
N VAL A 132 -21.97 7.14 -6.56
CA VAL A 132 -22.19 5.81 -7.12
C VAL A 132 -22.12 5.83 -8.65
N SER A 133 -22.85 6.73 -9.30
CA SER A 133 -22.84 6.87 -10.77
C SER A 133 -21.45 7.22 -11.30
N ARG A 134 -20.71 8.08 -10.59
CA ARG A 134 -19.33 8.44 -10.96
C ARG A 134 -18.39 7.23 -10.88
N LEU A 135 -18.49 6.42 -9.83
CA LEU A 135 -17.70 5.19 -9.71
C LEU A 135 -18.07 4.16 -10.80
N GLU A 136 -19.36 3.99 -11.10
CA GLU A 136 -19.81 3.12 -12.21
C GLU A 136 -19.17 3.52 -13.53
N ARG A 137 -19.22 4.80 -13.88
CA ARG A 137 -18.59 5.33 -15.11
C ARG A 137 -17.09 5.08 -15.17
N ILE A 138 -16.40 5.08 -14.02
CA ILE A 138 -14.97 4.77 -13.96
C ILE A 138 -14.75 3.30 -14.29
N VAL A 139 -15.43 2.38 -13.58
CA VAL A 139 -15.16 0.95 -13.68
C VAL A 139 -15.71 0.32 -14.97
N GLU A 140 -16.73 0.92 -15.56
CA GLU A 140 -17.28 0.53 -16.86
C GLU A 140 -16.50 1.12 -18.04
N SER A 141 -15.60 2.07 -17.81
CA SER A 141 -14.74 2.61 -18.86
C SER A 141 -13.85 1.52 -19.47
N PRO A 142 -13.71 1.46 -20.80
CA PRO A 142 -12.78 0.54 -21.45
C PRO A 142 -11.32 0.71 -20.96
N ALA A 143 -10.94 1.91 -20.51
CA ALA A 143 -9.63 2.18 -19.93
C ALA A 143 -9.42 1.40 -18.62
N PHE A 144 -10.48 1.16 -17.85
CA PHE A 144 -10.41 0.43 -16.60
C PHE A 144 -10.04 -1.05 -16.77
N ALA A 145 -10.26 -1.64 -17.95
CA ALA A 145 -9.89 -3.03 -18.23
C ALA A 145 -8.40 -3.34 -18.00
N ARG A 146 -7.53 -2.32 -18.02
CA ARG A 146 -6.09 -2.45 -17.75
C ARG A 146 -5.74 -2.29 -16.27
N ILE A 147 -6.64 -1.77 -15.46
CA ILE A 147 -6.39 -1.47 -14.06
C ILE A 147 -6.45 -2.76 -13.24
N ARG A 148 -5.45 -2.93 -12.39
CA ARG A 148 -5.28 -4.05 -11.45
C ARG A 148 -5.29 -3.60 -10.00
N ALA A 149 -5.01 -2.32 -9.75
CA ALA A 149 -5.06 -1.72 -8.44
C ALA A 149 -5.91 -0.45 -8.48
N LEU A 150 -6.91 -0.41 -7.62
CA LEU A 150 -7.80 0.74 -7.45
C LEU A 150 -7.73 1.22 -6.01
N ASP A 151 -7.43 2.49 -5.82
CA ASP A 151 -7.51 3.13 -4.51
C ASP A 151 -8.52 4.29 -4.57
N LEU A 152 -9.57 4.18 -3.78
CA LEU A 152 -10.63 5.18 -3.64
C LEU A 152 -10.35 6.04 -2.41
N VAL A 153 -9.18 6.68 -2.40
CA VAL A 153 -8.76 7.48 -1.26
C VAL A 153 -9.47 8.82 -1.23
N ASP A 154 -10.08 9.08 -0.12
CA ASP A 154 -10.49 10.41 0.26
C ASP A 154 -9.72 10.92 1.47
N ARG A 155 -9.24 12.14 1.36
CA ARG A 155 -8.53 12.81 2.45
C ARG A 155 -9.48 13.46 3.46
N ILE A 156 -10.79 13.36 3.24
CA ILE A 156 -11.81 14.01 4.08
C ILE A 156 -12.28 13.03 5.15
N VAL A 157 -12.10 13.39 6.41
CA VAL A 157 -12.27 12.54 7.60
C VAL A 157 -13.74 12.43 8.07
N GLU A 158 -14.65 13.23 7.55
CA GLU A 158 -16.04 13.35 8.06
C GLU A 158 -17.09 12.73 7.13
N LEU A 159 -16.78 11.61 6.50
CA LEU A 159 -17.68 11.00 5.53
C LEU A 159 -18.66 10.02 6.15
N ASP A 160 -19.84 9.97 5.54
CA ASP A 160 -20.88 8.98 5.79
C ASP A 160 -20.33 7.55 5.67
N TYR A 161 -20.43 6.79 6.73
CA TYR A 161 -20.01 5.39 6.81
C TYR A 161 -20.64 4.48 5.76
N SER A 162 -21.66 4.94 5.03
CA SER A 162 -22.35 4.17 3.98
C SER A 162 -21.66 4.22 2.61
N TRP A 163 -20.70 5.14 2.39
CA TRP A 163 -20.05 5.28 1.09
C TRP A 163 -19.20 4.07 0.73
N ALA A 164 -18.39 3.56 1.65
CA ALA A 164 -17.54 2.38 1.41
C ALA A 164 -18.38 1.14 1.05
N ASP A 165 -19.52 0.95 1.72
CA ASP A 165 -20.47 -0.12 1.40
C ASP A 165 -21.07 0.04 -0.01
N SER A 166 -21.36 1.27 -0.40
CA SER A 166 -21.91 1.56 -1.74
C SER A 166 -20.84 1.34 -2.81
N ALA A 167 -19.61 1.76 -2.57
CA ALA A 167 -18.47 1.51 -3.46
C ALA A 167 -18.22 0.00 -3.63
N ALA A 168 -18.22 -0.77 -2.53
CA ALA A 168 -18.07 -2.22 -2.56
C ALA A 168 -19.16 -2.89 -3.42
N ARG A 169 -20.44 -2.46 -3.28
CA ARG A 169 -21.57 -2.96 -4.10
C ARG A 169 -21.41 -2.63 -5.58
N VAL A 170 -20.94 -1.43 -5.93
CA VAL A 170 -20.64 -1.07 -7.33
C VAL A 170 -19.58 -1.98 -7.90
N LEU A 171 -18.45 -2.15 -7.21
CA LEU A 171 -17.34 -2.99 -7.66
C LEU A 171 -17.76 -4.45 -7.85
N ALA A 172 -18.58 -4.98 -6.95
CA ALA A 172 -19.12 -6.34 -7.03
C ALA A 172 -20.06 -6.50 -8.25
N ARG A 173 -21.05 -5.62 -8.37
CA ARG A 173 -22.09 -5.68 -9.41
C ARG A 173 -21.51 -5.50 -10.82
N THR A 174 -20.53 -4.64 -11.00
CA THR A 174 -19.89 -4.39 -12.31
C THR A 174 -18.86 -5.45 -12.68
N GLY A 175 -18.53 -6.38 -11.76
CA GLY A 175 -17.51 -7.40 -11.97
C GLY A 175 -16.06 -6.84 -11.88
N ALA A 176 -15.88 -5.60 -11.50
CA ALA A 176 -14.56 -4.96 -11.38
C ALA A 176 -13.63 -5.70 -10.42
N LEU A 177 -14.16 -6.29 -9.34
CA LEU A 177 -13.38 -7.05 -8.35
C LEU A 177 -12.63 -8.24 -8.94
N ALA A 178 -13.17 -8.88 -9.98
CA ALA A 178 -12.57 -10.08 -10.56
C ALA A 178 -11.18 -9.84 -11.18
N GLN A 179 -10.92 -8.61 -11.61
CA GLN A 179 -9.63 -8.25 -12.22
C GLN A 179 -8.66 -7.59 -11.25
N LEU A 180 -9.13 -7.07 -10.11
CA LEU A 180 -8.30 -6.33 -9.18
C LEU A 180 -7.40 -7.28 -8.35
N THR A 181 -6.13 -6.90 -8.25
CA THR A 181 -5.16 -7.50 -7.33
C THR A 181 -4.96 -6.64 -6.09
N ALA A 182 -5.33 -5.37 -6.15
CA ALA A 182 -5.24 -4.45 -5.03
C ALA A 182 -6.45 -3.52 -4.98
N LEU A 183 -6.97 -3.30 -3.78
CA LEU A 183 -8.14 -2.45 -3.54
C LEU A 183 -7.95 -1.63 -2.27
N GLY A 184 -8.08 -0.32 -2.40
CA GLY A 184 -8.21 0.62 -1.30
C GLY A 184 -9.64 1.14 -1.21
N LEU A 185 -10.28 1.00 -0.07
CA LEU A 185 -11.63 1.51 0.18
C LEU A 185 -11.60 2.69 1.17
N PRO A 186 -12.52 3.64 1.00
CA PRO A 186 -12.66 4.78 1.88
C PRO A 186 -13.15 4.37 3.28
N TYR A 187 -13.35 5.35 4.12
CA TYR A 187 -13.86 5.21 5.48
C TYR A 187 -15.19 4.46 5.55
N GLY A 188 -15.36 3.62 6.59
CA GLY A 188 -16.67 3.16 7.02
C GLY A 188 -17.20 1.92 6.31
N LEU A 189 -16.33 1.02 5.84
CA LEU A 189 -16.80 -0.28 5.35
C LEU A 189 -17.50 -1.03 6.48
N GLY A 190 -18.75 -1.42 6.24
CA GLY A 190 -19.58 -2.19 7.15
C GLY A 190 -19.79 -3.64 6.68
N ALA A 191 -20.60 -4.40 7.41
CA ALA A 191 -20.91 -5.79 7.09
C ALA A 191 -21.55 -5.96 5.70
N ALA A 192 -22.42 -5.02 5.27
CA ALA A 192 -23.04 -5.04 3.96
C ALA A 192 -22.03 -4.88 2.83
N GLY A 193 -21.02 -4.01 3.01
CA GLY A 193 -19.95 -3.84 2.04
C GLY A 193 -19.05 -5.06 1.97
N VAL A 194 -18.72 -5.69 3.11
CA VAL A 194 -17.94 -6.94 3.14
C VAL A 194 -18.69 -8.06 2.43
N THR A 195 -19.99 -8.22 2.67
CA THR A 195 -20.82 -9.20 1.94
C THR A 195 -20.76 -8.94 0.44
N ALA A 196 -20.89 -7.68 0.02
CA ALA A 196 -20.81 -7.35 -1.39
C ALA A 196 -19.40 -7.66 -1.98
N LEU A 197 -18.31 -7.38 -1.25
CA LEU A 197 -16.97 -7.76 -1.69
C LEU A 197 -16.83 -9.27 -1.85
N ALA A 198 -17.31 -10.06 -0.88
CA ALA A 198 -17.25 -11.52 -0.91
C ALA A 198 -18.05 -12.07 -2.11
N ASP A 199 -19.28 -11.61 -2.31
CA ASP A 199 -20.15 -12.01 -3.42
C ASP A 199 -19.58 -11.62 -4.78
N GLY A 200 -18.83 -10.51 -4.86
CA GLY A 200 -18.16 -10.05 -6.06
C GLY A 200 -16.96 -10.90 -6.49
N GLY A 201 -16.59 -11.92 -5.73
CA GLY A 201 -15.57 -12.90 -6.07
C GLY A 201 -14.15 -12.35 -6.20
N PRO A 202 -13.55 -11.78 -5.16
CA PRO A 202 -12.25 -11.14 -5.19
C PRO A 202 -11.08 -12.15 -5.22
N LYS A 203 -11.14 -13.14 -6.10
CA LYS A 203 -10.21 -14.29 -6.14
C LYS A 203 -8.76 -13.91 -6.46
N ARG A 204 -8.54 -12.74 -7.08
CA ARG A 204 -7.23 -12.24 -7.45
C ARG A 204 -6.69 -11.21 -6.46
N LEU A 205 -7.49 -10.82 -5.46
CA LEU A 205 -7.13 -9.78 -4.52
C LEU A 205 -5.97 -10.25 -3.63
N GLU A 206 -4.87 -9.55 -3.73
CA GLU A 206 -3.64 -9.79 -2.98
C GLU A 206 -3.41 -8.71 -1.91
N ARG A 207 -3.94 -7.49 -2.15
CA ARG A 207 -3.76 -6.35 -1.26
C ARG A 207 -5.08 -5.64 -1.02
N LEU A 208 -5.38 -5.40 0.26
CA LEU A 208 -6.57 -4.69 0.68
C LEU A 208 -6.22 -3.63 1.71
N TRP A 209 -6.58 -2.38 1.41
CA TRP A 209 -6.43 -1.26 2.33
C TRP A 209 -7.80 -0.77 2.76
N LEU A 210 -8.12 -0.96 4.04
CA LEU A 210 -9.35 -0.47 4.62
C LEU A 210 -9.02 0.72 5.53
N ARG A 211 -9.60 1.84 5.21
CA ARG A 211 -9.62 2.98 6.13
C ARG A 211 -10.37 2.59 7.40
N PRO A 212 -10.23 3.32 8.52
CA PRO A 212 -10.89 2.92 9.75
C PRO A 212 -12.32 2.48 9.54
N SER A 213 -12.58 1.23 9.87
CA SER A 213 -13.85 0.55 9.74
C SER A 213 -14.10 -0.25 11.02
N ALA A 214 -15.33 -0.23 11.52
CA ALA A 214 -15.72 -0.99 12.71
C ALA A 214 -16.14 -2.43 12.34
N LEU A 215 -15.32 -3.12 11.54
CA LEU A 215 -15.61 -4.48 11.13
C LEU A 215 -15.40 -5.46 12.29
N ARG A 216 -16.40 -6.29 12.51
CA ARG A 216 -16.34 -7.38 13.48
C ARG A 216 -15.66 -8.61 12.88
N THR A 217 -15.24 -9.53 13.73
CA THR A 217 -14.53 -10.76 13.35
C THR A 217 -15.27 -11.57 12.29
N ASP A 218 -16.60 -11.66 12.36
CA ASP A 218 -17.44 -12.38 11.38
C ASP A 218 -17.32 -11.84 9.96
N ALA A 219 -17.26 -10.51 9.80
CA ALA A 219 -17.04 -9.89 8.50
C ALA A 219 -15.65 -10.23 7.94
N TRP A 220 -14.63 -10.24 8.78
CA TRP A 220 -13.28 -10.63 8.36
C TRP A 220 -13.18 -12.10 7.94
N ILE A 221 -13.88 -13.01 8.65
CA ILE A 221 -13.99 -14.43 8.28
C ILE A 221 -14.58 -14.56 6.88
N GLN A 222 -15.70 -13.86 6.64
CA GLN A 222 -16.34 -13.87 5.33
C GLN A 222 -15.39 -13.40 4.23
N LEU A 223 -14.71 -12.27 4.42
CA LEU A 223 -13.78 -11.73 3.44
C LEU A 223 -12.60 -12.68 3.17
N GLY A 224 -11.95 -13.19 4.21
CA GLY A 224 -10.80 -14.09 4.09
C GLY A 224 -11.15 -15.38 3.35
N SER A 225 -12.34 -15.92 3.56
CA SER A 225 -12.81 -17.11 2.87
C SER A 225 -13.00 -16.91 1.36
N HIS A 226 -13.24 -15.67 0.90
CA HIS A 226 -13.48 -15.34 -0.51
C HIS A 226 -12.26 -14.71 -1.20
N ALA A 227 -11.26 -14.26 -0.45
CA ALA A 227 -10.03 -13.66 -0.96
C ALA A 227 -8.78 -14.53 -0.64
N PRO A 228 -8.65 -15.72 -1.24
CA PRO A 228 -7.63 -16.71 -0.86
C PRO A 228 -6.19 -16.28 -1.17
N ARG A 229 -5.99 -15.21 -1.94
CA ARG A 229 -4.67 -14.68 -2.28
C ARG A 229 -4.26 -13.46 -1.45
N LEU A 230 -5.08 -13.06 -0.47
CA LEU A 230 -4.82 -11.87 0.31
C LEU A 230 -3.51 -12.02 1.10
N ALA A 231 -2.52 -11.25 0.71
CA ALA A 231 -1.17 -11.28 1.27
C ALA A 231 -0.79 -10.00 2.01
N GLU A 232 -1.42 -8.87 1.68
CA GLU A 232 -1.19 -7.59 2.31
C GLU A 232 -2.52 -6.98 2.78
N LEU A 233 -2.57 -6.60 4.06
CA LEU A 233 -3.77 -6.07 4.69
C LEU A 233 -3.42 -4.83 5.53
N ASP A 234 -4.09 -3.71 5.24
CA ASP A 234 -4.05 -2.48 6.02
C ASP A 234 -5.44 -2.26 6.64
N LEU A 235 -5.53 -2.26 7.94
CA LEU A 235 -6.79 -2.22 8.65
C LEU A 235 -6.73 -1.42 9.95
N ASN A 236 -7.90 -1.00 10.43
CA ASN A 236 -8.05 -0.53 11.80
C ASN A 236 -8.14 -1.75 12.73
N ALA A 237 -7.23 -1.82 13.71
CA ALA A 237 -7.06 -2.98 14.57
C ALA A 237 -8.04 -3.05 15.75
N ASN A 238 -9.00 -2.11 15.84
CA ASN A 238 -10.00 -2.13 16.91
C ASN A 238 -10.96 -3.31 16.74
N TYR A 239 -11.19 -4.04 17.83
CA TYR A 239 -12.18 -5.11 17.91
C TYR A 239 -11.90 -6.37 17.05
N ILE A 240 -10.64 -6.62 16.68
CA ILE A 240 -10.26 -7.80 15.91
C ILE A 240 -9.78 -8.91 16.84
N ASP A 241 -10.38 -10.10 16.69
CA ASP A 241 -9.87 -11.33 17.30
C ASP A 241 -8.99 -12.08 16.30
N PHE A 242 -7.68 -11.90 16.40
CA PHE A 242 -6.71 -12.53 15.52
C PHE A 242 -6.60 -14.05 15.71
N ALA A 243 -6.97 -14.59 16.85
CA ALA A 243 -6.98 -16.03 17.06
C ALA A 243 -8.00 -16.72 16.13
N VAL A 244 -9.15 -16.09 15.96
CA VAL A 244 -10.17 -16.58 15.03
C VAL A 244 -9.77 -16.32 13.57
N LEU A 245 -9.21 -15.15 13.28
CA LEU A 245 -8.90 -14.74 11.90
C LEU A 245 -7.73 -15.49 11.29
N ALA A 246 -6.82 -16.04 12.07
CA ALA A 246 -5.61 -16.70 11.58
C ALA A 246 -5.92 -17.79 10.55
N HIS A 247 -7.00 -18.54 10.75
CA HIS A 247 -7.42 -19.58 9.81
C HIS A 247 -7.83 -19.07 8.42
N PHE A 248 -8.36 -17.86 8.35
CA PHE A 248 -8.89 -17.27 7.12
C PHE A 248 -7.89 -16.33 6.43
N LEU A 249 -6.87 -15.88 7.17
CA LEU A 249 -5.85 -14.96 6.69
C LEU A 249 -4.46 -15.61 6.59
N SER A 250 -4.39 -16.93 6.45
CA SER A 250 -3.15 -17.71 6.47
C SER A 250 -2.10 -17.28 5.41
N ASN A 251 -2.52 -16.62 4.36
CA ASN A 251 -1.64 -16.11 3.31
C ASN A 251 -1.12 -14.68 3.57
N VAL A 252 -1.62 -14.00 4.61
CA VAL A 252 -1.17 -12.65 4.92
C VAL A 252 0.28 -12.68 5.41
N ARG A 253 1.11 -11.85 4.79
CA ARG A 253 2.54 -11.67 5.09
C ARG A 253 2.86 -10.24 5.48
N SER A 254 2.02 -9.31 5.07
CA SER A 254 2.19 -7.88 5.34
C SER A 254 0.95 -7.33 6.02
N LEU A 255 1.13 -6.74 7.20
CA LEU A 255 0.04 -6.25 8.03
C LEU A 255 0.34 -4.82 8.48
N VAL A 256 -0.60 -3.93 8.21
CA VAL A 256 -0.61 -2.55 8.74
C VAL A 256 -1.76 -2.43 9.71
N LEU A 257 -1.44 -2.18 10.98
CA LEU A 257 -2.41 -2.02 12.06
C LEU A 257 -2.51 -0.57 12.45
N ARG A 258 -3.67 0.03 12.21
CA ARG A 258 -3.98 1.40 12.59
C ARG A 258 -4.88 1.43 13.82
N ASP A 259 -4.76 2.50 14.59
CA ASP A 259 -5.55 2.67 15.83
C ASP A 259 -5.43 1.46 16.78
N LEU A 260 -4.20 0.95 16.89
CA LEU A 260 -3.89 -0.28 17.61
C LEU A 260 -3.97 -0.06 19.11
N HIS A 261 -4.67 -0.97 19.79
CA HIS A 261 -4.58 -1.16 21.26
C HIS A 261 -3.62 -2.31 21.59
N ALA A 262 -2.93 -2.18 22.73
CA ALA A 262 -1.94 -3.16 23.17
C ALA A 262 -2.50 -4.61 23.22
N GLY A 263 -3.72 -4.79 23.70
CA GLY A 263 -4.37 -6.12 23.76
C GLY A 263 -4.55 -6.78 22.38
N THR A 264 -4.79 -6.00 21.33
CA THR A 264 -4.93 -6.51 19.96
C THR A 264 -3.61 -7.07 19.43
N LEU A 265 -2.49 -6.40 19.70
CA LEU A 265 -1.17 -6.92 19.32
C LEU A 265 -0.80 -8.19 20.07
N VAL A 266 -1.15 -8.27 21.36
CA VAL A 266 -0.98 -9.50 22.15
C VAL A 266 -1.74 -10.66 21.50
N GLY A 267 -3.00 -10.45 21.13
CA GLY A 267 -3.80 -11.47 20.42
C GLY A 267 -3.17 -11.89 19.10
N LEU A 268 -2.68 -10.96 18.30
CA LEU A 268 -1.98 -11.26 17.05
C LEU A 268 -0.68 -12.06 17.29
N ALA A 269 0.14 -11.64 18.24
CA ALA A 269 1.43 -12.27 18.54
C ALA A 269 1.29 -13.70 19.07
N HIS A 270 0.13 -14.08 19.59
CA HIS A 270 -0.18 -15.44 20.06
C HIS A 270 -1.05 -16.22 19.06
N SER A 271 -1.40 -15.66 17.93
CA SER A 271 -2.18 -16.34 16.90
C SER A 271 -1.29 -17.13 15.93
N ASP A 272 -1.90 -18.09 15.22
CA ASP A 272 -1.23 -18.84 14.15
C ASP A 272 -0.81 -17.97 12.96
N LEU A 273 -1.21 -16.70 12.93
CA LEU A 273 -0.80 -15.75 11.89
C LEU A 273 0.61 -15.19 12.16
N ALA A 274 1.02 -15.06 13.42
CA ALA A 274 2.29 -14.43 13.78
C ALA A 274 3.52 -15.02 13.06
N PRO A 275 3.68 -16.35 12.90
CA PRO A 275 4.81 -16.94 12.18
C PRO A 275 4.86 -16.61 10.69
N SER A 276 3.76 -16.14 10.10
CA SER A 276 3.70 -15.84 8.67
C SER A 276 3.99 -14.38 8.35
N ILE A 277 4.01 -13.48 9.35
CA ILE A 277 4.14 -12.04 9.13
C ILE A 277 5.60 -11.66 8.87
N GLU A 278 5.86 -11.16 7.67
CA GLU A 278 7.17 -10.65 7.24
C GLU A 278 7.27 -9.13 7.37
N ARG A 279 6.14 -8.43 7.28
CA ARG A 279 6.05 -6.96 7.38
C ARG A 279 4.97 -6.57 8.37
N LEU A 280 5.35 -5.73 9.33
CA LEU A 280 4.44 -5.21 10.32
C LEU A 280 4.61 -3.69 10.43
N ALA A 281 3.54 -2.96 10.18
CA ALA A 281 3.47 -1.54 10.47
C ALA A 281 2.42 -1.29 11.57
N ILE A 282 2.79 -0.48 12.55
CA ILE A 282 1.97 -0.20 13.71
C ILE A 282 1.76 1.30 13.82
N GLU A 283 0.50 1.70 13.93
CA GLU A 283 0.06 3.05 14.24
C GLU A 283 -0.85 2.99 15.46
N PRO A 284 -0.46 3.59 16.59
CA PRO A 284 -1.21 3.49 17.84
C PRO A 284 -2.51 4.28 17.76
N SER A 285 -3.43 3.97 18.68
CA SER A 285 -4.62 4.77 18.87
C SER A 285 -4.25 6.19 19.33
N GLN A 286 -5.15 7.15 19.07
CA GLN A 286 -4.93 8.54 19.52
C GLN A 286 -4.79 8.64 21.05
N ARG A 287 -5.26 7.64 21.78
CA ARG A 287 -5.21 7.59 23.27
C ARG A 287 -3.94 6.95 23.81
N ASP A 288 -3.33 6.03 23.02
CA ASP A 288 -2.21 5.17 23.46
C ASP A 288 -0.94 5.45 22.63
N ARG A 289 -0.60 6.73 22.44
CA ARG A 289 0.56 7.14 21.62
C ARG A 289 1.93 6.84 22.23
N HIS A 290 1.97 6.19 23.38
CA HIS A 290 3.22 5.74 23.99
C HIS A 290 3.53 4.30 23.53
N LEU A 291 4.76 4.07 23.15
CA LEU A 291 5.22 2.71 22.87
C LEU A 291 5.50 2.01 24.19
N ASP A 292 4.61 1.11 24.59
CA ASP A 292 4.79 0.28 25.78
C ASP A 292 5.91 -0.74 25.55
N PRO A 293 6.87 -0.91 26.50
CA PRO A 293 7.87 -1.98 26.44
C PRO A 293 7.27 -3.38 26.26
N GLU A 294 6.12 -3.65 26.84
CA GLU A 294 5.41 -4.93 26.66
C GLU A 294 4.97 -5.13 25.20
N LEU A 295 4.45 -4.08 24.57
CA LEU A 295 4.09 -4.11 23.15
C LEU A 295 5.30 -4.46 22.27
N VAL A 296 6.48 -3.94 22.61
CA VAL A 296 7.73 -4.28 21.91
C VAL A 296 8.11 -5.75 22.12
N ARG A 297 7.94 -6.31 23.33
CA ARG A 297 8.21 -7.74 23.59
C ARG A 297 7.28 -8.64 22.76
N GLN A 298 6.05 -8.21 22.49
CA GLN A 298 5.15 -8.94 21.59
C GLN A 298 5.64 -8.93 20.14
N ILE A 299 6.28 -7.85 19.69
CA ILE A 299 6.88 -7.79 18.33
C ILE A 299 7.97 -8.85 18.15
N ALA A 300 8.69 -9.20 19.19
CA ALA A 300 9.71 -10.26 19.14
C ALA A 300 9.14 -11.67 18.87
N ARG A 301 7.83 -11.85 18.95
CA ARG A 301 7.16 -13.12 18.66
C ARG A 301 6.88 -13.37 17.18
N PHE A 302 7.28 -12.45 16.31
CA PHE A 302 7.17 -12.59 14.86
C PHE A 302 8.49 -13.07 14.26
N PRO A 303 8.72 -14.39 14.16
CA PRO A 303 10.04 -14.95 13.82
C PRO A 303 10.48 -14.61 12.40
N GLU A 304 9.55 -14.43 11.47
CA GLU A 304 9.84 -14.12 10.07
C GLU A 304 9.83 -12.60 9.76
N LEU A 305 9.74 -11.76 10.80
CA LEU A 305 9.64 -10.31 10.62
C LEU A 305 10.90 -9.72 9.98
N ARG A 306 10.75 -9.19 8.77
CA ARG A 306 11.81 -8.54 7.98
C ARG A 306 11.69 -7.03 7.95
N GLU A 307 10.46 -6.51 8.01
CA GLU A 307 10.19 -5.08 8.00
C GLU A 307 9.32 -4.70 9.19
N LEU A 308 9.79 -3.75 9.98
CA LEU A 308 9.05 -3.13 11.08
C LEU A 308 8.92 -1.63 10.82
N GLU A 309 7.71 -1.11 10.91
CA GLU A 309 7.44 0.31 10.86
C GLU A 309 6.60 0.75 12.05
N LEU A 310 7.11 1.71 12.82
CA LEU A 310 6.45 2.33 13.97
C LEU A 310 6.07 3.76 13.58
N ARG A 311 4.77 4.05 13.50
CA ARG A 311 4.22 5.34 13.06
C ARG A 311 3.44 6.01 14.17
N GLY A 312 3.49 7.33 14.25
CA GLY A 312 2.56 8.12 15.06
C GLY A 312 2.70 8.00 16.56
N PHE A 313 3.76 7.36 17.05
CA PHE A 313 4.08 7.38 18.48
C PHE A 313 4.59 8.75 18.89
N ALA A 314 4.02 9.33 19.96
CA ALA A 314 4.44 10.62 20.48
C ALA A 314 5.82 10.52 21.14
N GLU A 315 6.06 9.41 21.85
CA GLU A 315 7.31 9.14 22.52
C GLU A 315 7.72 7.66 22.34
N LEU A 316 9.00 7.45 22.25
CA LEU A 316 9.61 6.12 22.29
C LEU A 316 10.42 6.04 23.60
N PRO A 317 9.88 5.47 24.68
CA PRO A 317 10.61 5.33 25.93
C PRO A 317 11.89 4.53 25.76
N ALA A 318 12.93 4.90 26.53
CA ALA A 318 14.25 4.28 26.41
C ALA A 318 14.22 2.76 26.64
N ASP A 319 13.38 2.30 27.55
CA ASP A 319 13.17 0.88 27.88
C ASP A 319 12.45 0.12 26.76
N ALA A 320 11.47 0.75 26.09
CA ALA A 320 10.84 0.17 24.89
C ALA A 320 11.83 0.04 23.72
N ILE A 321 12.66 1.05 23.54
CA ILE A 321 13.73 1.02 22.53
C ILE A 321 14.77 -0.06 22.90
N ALA A 322 15.19 -0.13 24.17
CA ALA A 322 16.12 -1.17 24.65
C ALA A 322 15.57 -2.57 24.39
N ALA A 323 14.27 -2.78 24.67
CA ALA A 323 13.59 -4.05 24.40
C ALA A 323 13.63 -4.47 22.91
N LEU A 324 13.55 -3.54 21.96
CA LEU A 324 13.78 -3.84 20.53
C LEU A 324 15.19 -4.40 20.29
N GLY A 325 16.19 -3.89 21.01
CA GLY A 325 17.58 -4.38 20.91
C GLY A 325 17.86 -5.68 21.63
N GLU A 326 17.09 -6.02 22.68
CA GLU A 326 17.30 -7.23 23.49
C GLU A 326 16.71 -8.48 22.84
N HIS A 327 15.62 -8.33 22.11
CA HIS A 327 14.94 -9.42 21.47
C HIS A 327 15.52 -9.66 20.07
N ALA A 328 15.83 -10.93 19.80
CA ALA A 328 16.46 -11.33 18.54
C ALA A 328 15.48 -11.19 17.35
N LEU A 329 15.33 -9.98 16.84
CA LEU A 329 14.73 -9.73 15.54
C LEU A 329 15.75 -10.12 14.45
N ALA A 330 16.15 -11.39 14.46
CA ALA A 330 17.27 -11.88 13.65
C ALA A 330 17.07 -11.69 12.13
N ASN A 331 15.82 -11.69 11.70
CA ASN A 331 15.45 -11.54 10.30
C ASN A 331 15.15 -10.09 9.90
N LEU A 332 15.14 -9.14 10.85
CA LEU A 332 14.81 -7.74 10.56
C LEU A 332 15.84 -7.12 9.61
N ARG A 333 15.36 -6.61 8.48
CA ARG A 333 16.16 -5.94 7.44
C ARG A 333 15.80 -4.47 7.30
N VAL A 334 14.54 -4.12 7.57
CA VAL A 334 14.03 -2.76 7.41
C VAL A 334 13.42 -2.30 8.71
N LEU A 335 13.90 -1.17 9.23
CA LEU A 335 13.33 -0.51 10.39
C LEU A 335 12.98 0.94 10.01
N ARG A 336 11.69 1.28 10.12
CA ARG A 336 11.19 2.64 9.95
C ARG A 336 10.57 3.12 11.24
N ILE A 337 10.98 4.27 11.71
CA ILE A 337 10.45 4.90 12.91
C ILE A 337 10.10 6.33 12.57
N ALA A 338 8.81 6.64 12.65
CA ALA A 338 8.30 8.00 12.57
C ALA A 338 7.73 8.38 13.95
N SER A 339 8.53 9.10 14.74
CA SER A 339 8.18 9.48 16.11
C SER A 339 8.86 10.79 16.51
N TRP A 340 8.25 11.49 17.44
CA TRP A 340 8.81 12.66 18.11
C TRP A 340 9.67 12.19 19.30
N GLY A 341 10.90 12.69 19.40
CA GLY A 341 11.69 12.55 20.64
C GLY A 341 12.62 11.35 20.74
N ALA A 342 12.97 10.70 19.65
CA ALA A 342 13.95 9.62 19.67
C ALA A 342 15.38 10.13 20.03
N GLY A 343 15.77 9.93 21.29
CA GLY A 343 17.04 10.41 21.84
C GLY A 343 18.23 9.47 21.64
N ALA A 344 19.26 9.63 22.48
CA ALA A 344 20.52 8.87 22.46
C ALA A 344 20.31 7.34 22.55
N GLU A 345 19.24 6.86 23.18
CA GLU A 345 18.94 5.44 23.32
C GLU A 345 18.59 4.80 21.96
N LEU A 346 17.82 5.49 21.12
CA LEU A 346 17.57 5.02 19.77
C LEU A 346 18.87 4.85 18.97
N ALA A 347 19.83 5.77 19.14
CA ALA A 347 21.12 5.65 18.48
C ALA A 347 21.88 4.38 18.89
N ARG A 348 21.83 3.98 20.18
CA ARG A 348 22.45 2.74 20.67
C ARG A 348 21.80 1.48 20.08
N VAL A 349 20.48 1.42 20.12
CA VAL A 349 19.74 0.28 19.55
C VAL A 349 19.93 0.18 18.06
N VAL A 350 19.85 1.29 17.35
CA VAL A 350 20.16 1.36 15.92
C VAL A 350 21.56 0.86 15.63
N THR A 351 22.58 1.28 16.42
CA THR A 351 23.95 0.79 16.26
C THR A 351 24.04 -0.71 16.45
N ARG A 352 23.28 -1.29 17.38
CA ARG A 352 23.25 -2.73 17.62
C ARG A 352 22.57 -3.51 16.50
N LEU A 353 21.46 -2.99 15.96
CA LEU A 353 20.74 -3.60 14.85
C LEU A 353 21.36 -3.29 13.47
N ALA A 354 22.17 -2.24 13.37
CA ALA A 354 22.71 -1.75 12.10
C ALA A 354 23.44 -2.82 11.26
N PRO A 355 24.19 -3.78 11.83
CA PRO A 355 24.85 -4.80 11.02
C PRO A 355 23.93 -5.63 10.14
N GLN A 356 22.66 -5.83 10.57
CA GLN A 356 21.69 -6.64 9.84
C GLN A 356 20.67 -5.81 9.05
N LEU A 357 20.56 -4.49 9.32
CA LEU A 357 19.60 -3.64 8.64
C LEU A 357 20.09 -3.22 7.25
N GLU A 358 19.27 -3.47 6.24
CA GLU A 358 19.44 -2.96 4.89
C GLU A 358 18.95 -1.52 4.77
N LEU A 359 17.86 -1.19 5.47
CA LEU A 359 17.28 0.14 5.51
C LEU A 359 16.94 0.56 6.94
N LEU A 360 17.43 1.74 7.30
CA LEU A 360 17.01 2.48 8.49
C LEU A 360 16.45 3.82 8.05
N ASP A 361 15.17 4.07 8.35
CA ASP A 361 14.52 5.34 8.05
C ASP A 361 13.96 5.93 9.37
N LEU A 362 14.59 7.00 9.81
CA LEU A 362 14.20 7.74 11.01
C LEU A 362 13.64 9.08 10.57
N ARG A 363 12.34 9.30 10.80
CA ARG A 363 11.67 10.56 10.48
C ARG A 363 11.19 11.23 11.76
N ALA A 364 11.50 12.53 11.90
CA ALA A 364 10.71 13.36 12.79
C ALA A 364 9.29 13.46 12.22
N ALA A 365 8.31 13.13 13.01
CA ALA A 365 6.90 13.20 12.62
C ALA A 365 6.38 14.63 12.71
#